data_673eb2cf1a0a52941d8f7f2383409374
#
_entry.id   673eb2cf1a0a52941d8f7f2383409374
#
_cell.length_a   1.000
_cell.length_b   1.000
_cell.length_c   1.000
_cell.angle_alpha   90.00
_cell.angle_beta   90.00
_cell.angle_gamma   90.00
#
_symmetry.space_group_name_H-M   'P 1'
#
loop_
_entity.id
_entity.type
_entity.pdbx_description
1 polymer ?
#
loop_
_entity_poly.entity_id
_entity_poly.type
_entity_poly.pdbx_seq_one_letter_code
_entity_poly.pdbx_strand_id
1 'polypeptide(L)'
;TKRFHVALAPFLLSKLAPEALTGLLDDLWGRVGAGTARLNLSVTGPNLSGGWSRNNLFFSDKDLTKEVLKELKELMETFALNPFTEIAPLGFRLDLEMTSSLRILLIEDVKLDKKKINPGEKLKVEVRLRPYRKDPFTRTFELTVPKDASGRSMVVVRGGGINEPGQE
;
A
#
# COMPACT_ATOMS: atom_id res chain seq x y z
N THR A 1 12.48 18.01 0.79
CA THR A 1 11.90 17.24 1.90
C THR A 1 11.41 18.23 2.95
N LYS A 2 10.12 18.26 3.21
CA LYS A 2 9.57 19.06 4.33
C LYS A 2 9.20 18.10 5.46
N ARG A 3 9.48 18.48 6.69
CA ARG A 3 9.13 17.72 7.89
C ARG A 3 8.14 18.54 8.71
N PHE A 4 7.11 17.87 9.19
CA PHE A 4 6.11 18.44 10.08
C PHE A 4 6.06 17.63 11.36
N HIS A 5 6.01 18.33 12.48
CA HIS A 5 5.76 17.73 13.78
C HIS A 5 4.46 18.31 14.28
N VAL A 6 3.45 17.49 14.41
CA VAL A 6 2.17 17.87 14.97
C VAL A 6 1.99 17.09 16.26
N ALA A 7 2.01 17.77 17.39
CA ALA A 7 1.65 17.19 18.68
C ALA A 7 0.17 17.52 18.93
N LEU A 8 -0.71 16.54 18.76
CA LEU A 8 -2.13 16.66 18.95
C LEU A 8 -2.59 15.71 20.04
N ALA A 9 -3.63 16.13 20.78
CA ALA A 9 -4.34 15.18 21.64
C ALA A 9 -4.90 14.03 20.76
N PRO A 10 -4.82 12.77 21.22
CA PRO A 10 -5.17 11.60 20.40
C PRO A 10 -6.54 11.70 19.71
N PHE A 11 -7.55 12.25 20.38
CA PHE A 11 -8.90 12.40 19.82
C PHE A 11 -9.01 13.46 18.70
N LEU A 12 -8.06 14.38 18.61
CA LEU A 12 -8.01 15.40 17.55
C LEU A 12 -7.24 14.92 16.31
N LEU A 13 -6.43 13.90 16.45
CA LEU A 13 -5.60 13.37 15.37
C LEU A 13 -6.43 12.88 14.18
N SER A 14 -7.53 12.18 14.42
CA SER A 14 -8.42 11.69 13.37
C SER A 14 -9.09 12.82 12.56
N LYS A 15 -9.26 13.98 13.16
CA LYS A 15 -9.91 15.14 12.50
C LYS A 15 -8.91 16.11 11.91
N LEU A 16 -7.86 16.47 12.64
CA LEU A 16 -6.94 17.54 12.25
C LEU A 16 -5.77 17.06 11.39
N ALA A 17 -5.35 15.80 11.51
CA ALA A 17 -4.25 15.31 10.70
C ALA A 17 -4.56 15.28 9.20
N PRO A 18 -5.74 14.81 8.75
CA PRO A 18 -6.11 14.87 7.33
C PRO A 18 -6.20 16.30 6.79
N GLU A 19 -6.72 17.26 7.59
CA GLU A 19 -6.84 18.66 7.19
C GLU A 19 -5.47 19.35 7.09
N ALA A 20 -4.60 19.14 8.08
CA ALA A 20 -3.24 19.66 8.05
C ALA A 20 -2.45 19.09 6.87
N LEU A 21 -2.64 17.79 6.55
CA LEU A 21 -2.03 17.14 5.40
C LEU A 21 -2.59 17.68 4.08
N THR A 22 -3.87 18.00 4.00
CA THR A 22 -4.47 18.60 2.81
C THR A 22 -3.77 19.91 2.48
N GLY A 23 -3.71 20.84 3.45
CA GLY A 23 -3.00 22.11 3.24
C GLY A 23 -1.54 21.92 2.87
N LEU A 24 -0.88 20.95 3.47
CA LEU A 24 0.52 20.61 3.17
C LEU A 24 0.70 20.07 1.75
N LEU A 25 -0.17 19.17 1.31
CA LEU A 25 -0.11 18.57 -0.01
C LEU A 25 -0.44 19.61 -1.09
N ASP A 26 -1.38 20.50 -0.82
CA ASP A 26 -1.69 21.62 -1.71
C ASP A 26 -0.48 22.56 -1.87
N ASP A 27 0.21 22.89 -0.79
CA ASP A 27 1.43 23.71 -0.81
C ASP A 27 2.60 23.03 -1.52
N LEU A 28 2.74 21.71 -1.36
CA LEU A 28 3.88 20.96 -1.91
C LEU A 28 3.69 20.55 -3.35
N TRP A 29 2.49 20.11 -3.68
CA TRP A 29 2.17 19.53 -4.98
C TRP A 29 1.52 20.55 -5.89
N GLY A 30 0.74 21.48 -5.32
CA GLY A 30 0.13 22.60 -6.02
C GLY A 30 -0.78 22.20 -7.19
N ARG A 31 -1.24 20.95 -7.24
CA ARG A 31 -1.95 20.37 -8.39
C ARG A 31 -2.97 19.31 -7.96
N VAL A 32 -4.18 19.52 -8.35
CA VAL A 32 -5.12 18.46 -8.65
C VAL A 32 -4.66 17.85 -9.99
N GLY A 33 -4.29 16.58 -10.03
CA GLY A 33 -3.84 15.98 -11.30
C GLY A 33 -3.43 14.52 -11.19
N ALA A 34 -3.17 13.96 -12.37
CA ALA A 34 -2.74 12.59 -12.51
C ALA A 34 -1.33 12.35 -11.95
N GLY A 35 -1.11 11.17 -11.37
CA GLY A 35 0.20 10.80 -10.88
C GLY A 35 0.25 9.47 -10.13
N THR A 36 1.40 9.20 -9.56
CA THR A 36 1.67 8.06 -8.68
C THR A 36 2.29 8.56 -7.39
N ALA A 37 1.84 8.06 -6.25
CA ALA A 37 2.39 8.35 -4.94
C ALA A 37 2.79 7.06 -4.22
N ARG A 38 3.97 7.08 -3.61
CA ARG A 38 4.42 6.04 -2.66
C ARG A 38 4.34 6.62 -1.27
N LEU A 39 3.61 5.94 -0.41
CA LEU A 39 3.44 6.28 0.98
C LEU A 39 4.15 5.24 1.85
N ASN A 40 4.99 5.73 2.79
CA ASN A 40 5.47 4.94 3.91
C ASN A 40 4.98 5.63 5.17
N LEU A 41 4.14 4.96 5.91
CA LEU A 41 3.58 5.47 7.15
C LEU A 41 4.06 4.60 8.31
N SER A 42 4.52 5.22 9.38
CA SER A 42 4.79 4.56 10.65
C SER A 42 4.14 5.30 11.80
N VAL A 43 3.61 4.53 12.73
CA VAL A 43 2.88 5.02 13.90
C VAL A 43 3.50 4.42 15.15
N THR A 44 3.71 5.23 16.16
CA THR A 44 4.22 4.82 17.47
C THR A 44 3.25 5.23 18.57
N GLY A 45 3.12 4.40 19.58
CA GLY A 45 2.22 4.67 20.72
C GLY A 45 2.35 3.62 21.82
N PRO A 46 1.81 3.89 23.02
CA PRO A 46 1.97 3.02 24.19
C PRO A 46 1.46 1.59 23.97
N ASN A 47 0.37 1.43 23.22
CA ASN A 47 -0.29 0.13 22.96
C ASN A 47 0.09 -0.45 21.58
N LEU A 48 1.14 0.10 20.94
CA LEU A 48 1.70 -0.40 19.70
C LEU A 48 3.12 -0.91 19.95
N SER A 49 3.25 -2.09 20.55
CA SER A 49 4.56 -2.68 20.83
C SER A 49 5.33 -2.91 19.52
N GLY A 50 6.49 -2.26 19.39
CA GLY A 50 7.30 -2.28 18.17
C GLY A 50 6.87 -1.28 17.09
N GLY A 51 5.79 -0.52 17.32
CA GLY A 51 5.23 0.39 16.33
C GLY A 51 4.37 -0.33 15.28
N TRP A 52 3.72 0.45 14.44
CA TRP A 52 2.97 -0.04 13.29
C TRP A 52 3.44 0.67 12.03
N SER A 53 3.56 -0.05 10.93
CA SER A 53 3.98 0.55 9.66
C SER A 53 3.15 0.03 8.50
N ARG A 54 2.95 0.90 7.50
CA ARG A 54 2.27 0.56 6.25
C ARG A 54 2.95 1.22 5.07
N ASN A 55 3.14 0.44 4.02
CA ASN A 55 3.62 0.91 2.74
C ASN A 55 2.49 0.78 1.72
N ASN A 56 2.22 1.84 0.98
CA ASN A 56 1.20 1.81 -0.06
C ASN A 56 1.65 2.55 -1.32
N LEU A 57 1.07 2.18 -2.45
CA LEU A 57 1.29 2.80 -3.75
C LEU A 57 -0.07 3.24 -4.31
N PHE A 58 -0.23 4.54 -4.50
CA PHE A 58 -1.43 5.13 -5.08
C PHE A 58 -1.18 5.57 -6.50
N PHE A 59 -2.22 5.57 -7.28
CA PHE A 59 -2.23 6.21 -8.58
C PHE A 59 -3.61 6.83 -8.82
N SER A 60 -3.62 7.91 -9.56
CA SER A 60 -4.86 8.51 -10.03
C SER A 60 -4.61 9.12 -11.40
N ASP A 61 -5.56 9.02 -12.29
CA ASP A 61 -5.57 9.72 -13.57
C ASP A 61 -6.24 11.10 -13.49
N LYS A 62 -6.78 11.43 -12.29
CA LYS A 62 -7.53 12.67 -12.02
C LYS A 62 -6.96 13.48 -10.87
N ASP A 63 -6.96 12.88 -9.66
CA ASP A 63 -6.59 13.57 -8.43
C ASP A 63 -5.87 12.61 -7.48
N LEU A 64 -4.54 12.65 -7.52
CA LEU A 64 -3.70 11.79 -6.70
C LEU A 64 -3.77 12.18 -5.22
N THR A 65 -3.87 13.47 -4.92
CA THR A 65 -3.93 13.99 -3.54
C THR A 65 -5.14 13.43 -2.81
N LYS A 66 -6.29 13.38 -3.48
CA LYS A 66 -7.53 12.84 -2.92
C LYS A 66 -7.42 11.36 -2.55
N GLU A 67 -6.76 10.55 -3.37
CA GLU A 67 -6.56 9.13 -3.07
C GLU A 67 -5.68 8.92 -1.83
N VAL A 68 -4.59 9.69 -1.72
CA VAL A 68 -3.70 9.63 -0.55
C VAL A 68 -4.42 10.08 0.73
N LEU A 69 -5.19 11.17 0.66
CA LEU A 69 -5.93 11.68 1.81
C LEU A 69 -7.04 10.74 2.27
N LYS A 70 -7.71 10.08 1.33
CA LYS A 70 -8.74 9.08 1.64
C LYS A 70 -8.17 7.95 2.49
N GLU A 71 -7.07 7.37 2.06
CA GLU A 71 -6.39 6.29 2.80
C GLU A 71 -5.97 6.73 4.21
N LEU A 72 -5.40 7.92 4.34
CA LEU A 72 -4.98 8.44 5.64
C LEU A 72 -6.17 8.66 6.57
N LYS A 73 -7.28 9.16 6.05
CA LYS A 73 -8.51 9.34 6.83
C LYS A 73 -9.06 8.01 7.32
N GLU A 74 -9.19 7.03 6.45
CA GLU A 74 -9.66 5.67 6.80
C GLU A 74 -8.78 5.02 7.87
N LEU A 75 -7.46 5.21 7.78
CA LEU A 75 -6.53 4.70 8.76
C LEU A 75 -6.69 5.39 10.12
N MET A 76 -6.84 6.73 10.15
CA MET A 76 -7.05 7.47 11.39
C MET A 76 -8.39 7.08 12.04
N GLU A 77 -9.42 6.88 11.25
CA GLU A 77 -10.71 6.38 11.73
C GLU A 77 -10.59 4.96 12.33
N THR A 78 -9.80 4.09 11.68
CA THR A 78 -9.53 2.75 12.20
C THR A 78 -8.85 2.78 13.57
N PHE A 79 -7.88 3.66 13.77
CA PHE A 79 -7.25 3.82 15.08
C PHE A 79 -8.20 4.41 16.13
N ALA A 80 -8.99 5.42 15.76
CA ALA A 80 -9.91 6.09 16.66
C ALA A 80 -11.10 5.21 17.09
N LEU A 81 -11.54 4.32 16.22
CA LEU A 81 -12.71 3.46 16.42
C LEU A 81 -12.35 2.00 16.72
N ASN A 82 -11.10 1.71 17.07
CA ASN A 82 -10.67 0.35 17.37
C ASN A 82 -11.39 -0.19 18.62
N PRO A 83 -12.27 -1.21 18.50
CA PRO A 83 -13.07 -1.69 19.62
C PRO A 83 -12.30 -2.64 20.56
N PHE A 84 -11.10 -3.09 20.15
CA PHE A 84 -10.35 -4.10 20.93
C PHE A 84 -9.36 -3.49 21.90
N THR A 85 -8.77 -2.35 21.53
CA THR A 85 -7.75 -1.69 22.35
C THR A 85 -7.74 -0.21 22.00
N GLU A 86 -7.72 0.65 23.02
CA GLU A 86 -7.52 2.07 22.80
C GLU A 86 -6.12 2.29 22.23
N ILE A 87 -6.07 2.77 21.00
CA ILE A 87 -4.83 3.15 20.33
C ILE A 87 -4.66 4.65 20.49
N ALA A 88 -3.69 5.05 21.32
CA ALA A 88 -3.30 6.44 21.51
C ALA A 88 -1.98 6.69 20.77
N PRO A 89 -2.01 7.10 19.49
CA PRO A 89 -0.79 7.37 18.73
C PRO A 89 -0.05 8.56 19.35
N LEU A 90 1.23 8.41 19.64
CA LEU A 90 2.11 9.46 20.12
C LEU A 90 2.95 10.08 19.02
N GLY A 91 3.15 9.35 17.92
CA GLY A 91 3.94 9.84 16.80
C GLY A 91 3.48 9.23 15.48
N PHE A 92 3.47 10.10 14.46
CA PHE A 92 3.27 9.72 13.06
C PHE A 92 4.49 10.14 12.26
N ARG A 93 4.99 9.23 11.45
CA ARG A 93 5.96 9.55 10.42
C ARG A 93 5.37 9.17 9.07
N LEU A 94 5.27 10.17 8.21
CA LEU A 94 4.76 10.03 6.85
C LEU A 94 5.89 10.39 5.88
N ASP A 95 6.34 9.42 5.11
CA ASP A 95 7.22 9.66 3.98
C ASP A 95 6.40 9.47 2.69
N LEU A 96 6.21 10.55 1.93
CA LEU A 96 5.41 10.57 0.71
C LEU A 96 6.27 11.01 -0.47
N GLU A 97 6.38 10.13 -1.46
CA GLU A 97 7.02 10.41 -2.74
C GLU A 97 5.95 10.49 -3.82
N MET A 98 5.84 11.64 -4.47
CA MET A 98 4.84 11.88 -5.53
C MET A 98 5.51 12.18 -6.86
N THR A 99 4.92 11.68 -7.94
CA THR A 99 5.35 11.94 -9.33
C THR A 99 4.14 12.13 -10.23
N SER A 100 4.22 13.06 -11.17
CA SER A 100 3.17 13.31 -12.18
C SER A 100 3.08 12.21 -13.24
N SER A 101 3.98 11.23 -13.26
CA SER A 101 3.92 10.10 -14.17
C SER A 101 3.13 8.95 -13.58
N LEU A 102 2.24 8.35 -14.39
CA LEU A 102 1.52 7.14 -14.02
C LEU A 102 2.44 5.93 -14.19
N ARG A 103 2.98 5.44 -13.08
CA ARG A 103 3.84 4.24 -13.01
C ARG A 103 3.02 3.02 -12.60
N ILE A 104 2.11 2.60 -13.47
CA ILE A 104 1.19 1.50 -13.22
C ILE A 104 1.50 0.36 -14.16
N LEU A 105 1.45 -0.86 -13.64
CA LEU A 105 1.45 -2.09 -14.41
C LEU A 105 0.11 -2.81 -14.16
N LEU A 106 -0.66 -3.03 -15.21
CA LEU A 106 -1.85 -3.86 -15.16
C LEU A 106 -1.44 -5.31 -15.34
N ILE A 107 -1.93 -6.21 -14.50
CA ILE A 107 -1.81 -7.65 -14.68
C ILE A 107 -2.92 -8.06 -15.64
N GLU A 108 -2.56 -8.45 -16.88
CA GLU A 108 -3.52 -8.85 -17.91
C GLU A 108 -3.81 -10.34 -17.89
N ASP A 109 -2.79 -11.15 -17.63
CA ASP A 109 -2.89 -12.61 -17.68
C ASP A 109 -1.84 -13.25 -16.78
N VAL A 110 -2.18 -14.43 -16.25
CA VAL A 110 -1.29 -15.25 -15.42
C VAL A 110 -1.36 -16.68 -15.91
N LYS A 111 -0.21 -17.25 -16.28
CA LYS A 111 -0.09 -18.65 -16.74
C LYS A 111 0.89 -19.41 -15.87
N LEU A 112 0.52 -20.63 -15.55
CA LEU A 112 1.38 -21.57 -14.88
C LEU A 112 1.96 -22.52 -15.92
N ASP A 113 3.25 -22.83 -15.82
CA ASP A 113 3.92 -23.81 -16.69
C ASP A 113 3.41 -25.24 -16.46
N LYS A 114 2.91 -25.54 -15.26
CA LYS A 114 2.40 -26.84 -14.85
C LYS A 114 1.09 -26.71 -14.06
N LYS A 115 0.14 -27.62 -14.34
CA LYS A 115 -1.11 -27.73 -13.55
C LYS A 115 -0.99 -28.69 -12.37
N LYS A 116 0.02 -29.59 -12.41
CA LYS A 116 0.34 -30.53 -11.33
C LYS A 116 1.81 -30.40 -11.01
N ILE A 117 2.14 -30.30 -9.75
CA ILE A 117 3.50 -30.10 -9.27
C ILE A 117 3.66 -30.82 -7.93
N ASN A 118 4.84 -31.37 -7.67
CA ASN A 118 5.14 -32.03 -6.41
C ASN A 118 5.65 -31.03 -5.37
N PRO A 119 5.47 -31.33 -4.08
CA PRO A 119 6.08 -30.56 -2.99
C PRO A 119 7.61 -30.45 -3.20
N GLY A 120 8.15 -29.25 -2.98
CA GLY A 120 9.56 -28.95 -3.16
C GLY A 120 10.00 -28.63 -4.60
N GLU A 121 9.16 -28.84 -5.61
CA GLU A 121 9.48 -28.46 -6.99
C GLU A 121 9.30 -26.96 -7.24
N LYS A 122 9.94 -26.48 -8.31
CA LYS A 122 9.80 -25.10 -8.79
C LYS A 122 8.65 -24.99 -9.79
N LEU A 123 7.78 -24.02 -9.55
CA LEU A 123 6.67 -23.61 -10.41
C LEU A 123 7.06 -22.30 -11.11
N LYS A 124 6.93 -22.26 -12.42
CA LYS A 124 7.08 -21.02 -13.17
C LYS A 124 5.72 -20.38 -13.39
N VAL A 125 5.64 -19.11 -13.06
CA VAL A 125 4.46 -18.27 -13.21
C VAL A 125 4.79 -17.17 -14.22
N GLU A 126 4.18 -17.25 -15.38
CA GLU A 126 4.28 -16.21 -16.41
C GLU A 126 3.18 -15.19 -16.18
N VAL A 127 3.56 -13.94 -16.00
CA VAL A 127 2.65 -12.82 -15.78
C VAL A 127 2.77 -11.85 -16.94
N ARG A 128 1.67 -11.65 -17.66
CA ARG A 128 1.58 -10.64 -18.69
C ARG A 128 1.19 -9.30 -18.07
N LEU A 129 2.07 -8.33 -18.22
CA LEU A 129 1.97 -7.00 -17.63
C LEU A 129 1.85 -5.96 -18.73
N ARG A 130 0.92 -5.00 -18.56
CA ARG A 130 0.82 -3.84 -19.44
C ARG A 130 1.09 -2.55 -18.66
N PRO A 131 2.16 -1.81 -18.97
CA PRO A 131 2.33 -0.46 -18.45
C PRO A 131 1.25 0.47 -19.00
N TYR A 132 0.88 1.49 -18.23
CA TYR A 132 -0.11 2.47 -18.65
C TYR A 132 0.24 3.08 -20.02
N ARG A 133 -0.66 2.94 -21.01
CA ARG A 133 -0.51 3.44 -22.38
C ARG A 133 0.75 2.95 -23.10
N LYS A 134 1.25 1.75 -22.78
CA LYS A 134 2.40 1.11 -23.44
C LYS A 134 2.10 -0.32 -23.83
N ASP A 135 2.96 -0.91 -24.62
CA ASP A 135 2.84 -2.30 -25.04
C ASP A 135 3.04 -3.26 -23.86
N PRO A 136 2.30 -4.38 -23.84
CA PRO A 136 2.45 -5.37 -22.80
C PRO A 136 3.77 -6.14 -22.95
N PHE A 137 4.27 -6.64 -21.83
CA PHE A 137 5.40 -7.54 -21.78
C PHE A 137 5.13 -8.68 -20.78
N THR A 138 5.87 -9.77 -20.89
CA THR A 138 5.73 -10.92 -19.99
C THR A 138 6.92 -10.97 -19.04
N ARG A 139 6.64 -11.27 -17.77
CA ARG A 139 7.65 -11.62 -16.77
C ARG A 139 7.38 -13.01 -16.21
N THR A 140 8.46 -13.77 -16.02
CA THR A 140 8.41 -15.09 -15.40
C THR A 140 8.96 -15.02 -13.98
N PHE A 141 8.19 -15.55 -13.04
CA PHE A 141 8.57 -15.70 -11.63
C PHE A 141 8.72 -17.19 -11.33
N GLU A 142 9.70 -17.55 -10.49
CA GLU A 142 9.85 -18.91 -9.98
C GLU A 142 9.42 -18.95 -8.51
N LEU A 143 8.50 -19.84 -8.20
CA LEU A 143 8.03 -20.12 -6.84
C LEU A 143 8.47 -21.54 -6.47
N THR A 144 8.97 -21.73 -5.27
CA THR A 144 9.21 -23.07 -4.73
C THR A 144 7.99 -23.52 -3.97
N VAL A 145 7.40 -24.64 -4.34
CA VAL A 145 6.26 -25.22 -3.62
C VAL A 145 6.72 -25.70 -2.25
N PRO A 146 6.06 -25.35 -1.15
CA PRO A 146 6.40 -25.82 0.18
C PRO A 146 6.45 -27.35 0.22
N LYS A 147 7.40 -27.91 0.98
CA LYS A 147 7.58 -29.37 1.07
C LYS A 147 6.44 -30.10 1.75
N ASP A 148 5.69 -29.39 2.57
CA ASP A 148 4.50 -29.85 3.30
C ASP A 148 3.19 -29.55 2.55
N ALA A 149 3.26 -28.96 1.36
CA ALA A 149 2.09 -28.69 0.56
C ALA A 149 1.36 -29.96 0.16
N SER A 150 0.05 -30.01 0.35
CA SER A 150 -0.79 -31.14 -0.03
C SER A 150 -2.12 -30.65 -0.60
N GLY A 151 -2.71 -31.46 -1.47
CA GLY A 151 -4.02 -31.17 -2.04
C GLY A 151 -4.00 -30.07 -3.11
N ARG A 152 -5.08 -29.29 -3.16
CA ARG A 152 -5.28 -28.24 -4.15
C ARG A 152 -4.89 -26.87 -3.57
N SER A 153 -3.97 -26.21 -4.21
CA SER A 153 -3.49 -24.87 -3.82
C SER A 153 -3.77 -23.85 -4.91
N MET A 154 -3.86 -22.59 -4.51
CA MET A 154 -4.07 -21.46 -5.42
C MET A 154 -2.85 -20.55 -5.41
N VAL A 155 -2.39 -20.18 -6.60
CA VAL A 155 -1.36 -19.12 -6.75
C VAL A 155 -2.06 -17.81 -7.01
N VAL A 156 -1.82 -16.82 -6.14
CA VAL A 156 -2.38 -15.48 -6.26
C VAL A 156 -1.26 -14.53 -6.66
N VAL A 157 -1.45 -13.83 -7.78
CA VAL A 157 -0.55 -12.76 -8.22
C VAL A 157 -1.24 -11.43 -7.98
N ARG A 158 -0.64 -10.60 -7.14
CA ARG A 158 -1.18 -9.28 -6.80
C ARG A 158 -0.22 -8.17 -7.21
N GLY A 159 -0.75 -6.99 -7.53
CA GLY A 159 0.04 -5.78 -7.60
C GLY A 159 0.47 -5.34 -6.19
N GLY A 160 1.65 -4.74 -6.06
CA GLY A 160 2.05 -4.11 -4.80
C GLY A 160 1.18 -2.89 -4.51
N GLY A 161 0.65 -2.77 -3.29
CA GLY A 161 -0.15 -1.61 -2.90
C GLY A 161 -1.03 -1.81 -1.67
N ILE A 162 -1.57 -2.98 -1.44
CA ILE A 162 -2.37 -3.22 -0.22
C ILE A 162 -1.86 -4.50 0.42
N ASN A 163 -1.10 -4.38 1.49
CA ASN A 163 -0.88 -5.48 2.40
C ASN A 163 -2.13 -5.63 3.26
N GLU A 164 -3.00 -6.58 2.95
CA GLU A 164 -4.03 -6.99 3.90
C GLU A 164 -3.34 -7.60 5.11
N PRO A 165 -3.66 -7.15 6.34
CA PRO A 165 -3.10 -7.75 7.54
C PRO A 165 -3.59 -9.21 7.64
N GLY A 166 -2.67 -10.17 7.71
CA GLY A 166 -2.98 -11.56 8.03
C GLY A 166 -2.66 -12.63 7.00
N GLN A 167 -1.75 -12.39 6.06
CA GLN A 167 -1.21 -13.44 5.19
C GLN A 167 0.33 -13.38 5.21
N GLU A 168 0.91 -13.88 6.26
CA GLU A 168 2.26 -14.46 6.29
C GLU A 168 2.16 -15.99 6.21
#